data_4d664ba8ade52c37fe0011814b8a2e43
#
_entry.id   4d664ba8ade52c37fe0011814b8a2e43
#
_cell.length_a   1.000
_cell.length_b   1.000
_cell.length_c   1.000
_cell.angle_alpha   90.00
_cell.angle_beta   90.00
_cell.angle_gamma   90.00
#
_symmetry.space_group_name_H-M   'P 1'
#
loop_
_entity.id
_entity.type
_entity.pdbx_description
1 polymer ?
#
loop_
_entity_poly.entity_id
_entity_poly.type
_entity_poly.pdbx_seq_one_letter_code
_entity_poly.pdbx_strand_id
1 'polypeptide(L)'
;SNLHHVKLPRRLLEADHLINLPILKAHASMVFSCALKNIKGVVQDAVHLQMHQQNLTMAMMDVWSVCHADINIVDSPHTPVPIEVGCILGSSDPVAVDLIACDLVGIDAEAVDYFRVAAETGLGITERENIDVVGATVAECYKKMWVPYIGDMSTRWPEYKVLCDGACSSCQALLAINMETLKAIGDYERRSDFVVVAGGKNEVPDEVPDEKLVLHGNCTRKYLKKHPNAIHIEGCPPSEPLLYMSISNGELVHGKGGQMSEYIRPRMAADQPVWRKYVEEQAQKFYGSQEG
;
A
#
# COMPACT_ATOMS: atom_id res chain seq x y z
N SER A 1 -20.45 8.31 -3.34
CA SER A 1 -19.42 8.98 -4.14
C SER A 1 -18.54 9.86 -3.25
N ASN A 2 -17.23 9.72 -3.41
CA ASN A 2 -16.22 10.54 -2.72
C ASN A 2 -15.57 11.56 -3.66
N LEU A 3 -15.59 11.29 -4.97
CA LEU A 3 -15.03 12.18 -5.98
C LEU A 3 -16.14 12.92 -6.71
N HIS A 4 -16.21 14.23 -6.52
CA HIS A 4 -17.17 15.08 -7.25
C HIS A 4 -16.70 15.43 -8.65
N HIS A 5 -15.36 15.47 -8.87
CA HIS A 5 -14.76 15.77 -10.15
C HIS A 5 -13.51 14.89 -10.36
N VAL A 6 -13.45 14.24 -11.51
CA VAL A 6 -12.30 13.43 -11.93
C VAL A 6 -11.80 13.93 -13.27
N LYS A 7 -10.50 14.18 -13.37
CA LYS A 7 -9.85 14.48 -14.65
C LYS A 7 -9.26 13.20 -15.21
N LEU A 8 -9.79 12.78 -16.33
CA LEU A 8 -9.33 11.61 -17.09
C LEU A 8 -8.70 12.04 -18.42
N PRO A 9 -7.76 11.27 -18.97
CA PRO A 9 -7.22 11.52 -20.29
C PRO A 9 -8.34 11.47 -21.35
N ARG A 10 -8.40 12.49 -22.19
CA ARG A 10 -9.41 12.56 -23.26
C ARG A 10 -9.39 11.32 -24.16
N ARG A 11 -8.19 10.82 -24.51
CA ARG A 11 -8.03 9.61 -25.32
C ARG A 11 -8.66 8.36 -24.69
N LEU A 12 -8.67 8.28 -23.37
CA LEU A 12 -9.30 7.18 -22.66
C LEU A 12 -10.84 7.22 -22.81
N LEU A 13 -11.41 8.42 -22.75
CA LEU A 13 -12.86 8.63 -22.87
C LEU A 13 -13.36 8.52 -24.31
N GLU A 14 -12.50 8.73 -25.28
CA GLU A 14 -12.80 8.67 -26.73
C GLU A 14 -12.42 7.30 -27.35
N ALA A 15 -11.84 6.39 -26.59
CA ALA A 15 -11.48 5.06 -27.06
C ALA A 15 -12.74 4.20 -27.28
N ASP A 16 -12.80 3.50 -28.40
CA ASP A 16 -13.87 2.56 -28.70
C ASP A 16 -13.84 1.33 -27.77
N HIS A 17 -12.63 0.93 -27.37
CA HIS A 17 -12.39 -0.19 -26.45
C HIS A 17 -11.26 0.14 -25.50
N LEU A 18 -11.42 -0.31 -24.25
CA LEU A 18 -10.41 -0.18 -23.20
C LEU A 18 -10.01 -1.57 -22.69
N ILE A 19 -8.73 -1.89 -22.79
CA ILE A 19 -8.13 -3.10 -22.23
C ILE A 19 -7.32 -2.71 -21.00
N ASN A 20 -7.66 -3.29 -19.85
CA ASN A 20 -6.95 -3.11 -18.60
C ASN A 20 -5.91 -4.24 -18.43
N LEU A 21 -4.64 -3.87 -18.27
CA LEU A 21 -3.52 -4.81 -18.11
C LEU A 21 -2.91 -4.69 -16.70
N PRO A 22 -3.58 -5.18 -15.66
CA PRO A 22 -3.08 -5.11 -14.29
C PRO A 22 -1.99 -6.15 -14.03
N ILE A 23 -1.12 -5.81 -13.08
CA ILE A 23 -0.19 -6.76 -12.47
C ILE A 23 -0.74 -7.16 -11.11
N LEU A 24 -0.89 -8.46 -10.89
CA LEU A 24 -1.24 -9.04 -9.59
C LEU A 24 -0.10 -8.85 -8.60
N LYS A 25 -0.35 -8.20 -7.47
CA LYS A 25 0.67 -7.96 -6.43
C LYS A 25 0.09 -7.68 -5.05
N ALA A 26 0.88 -7.96 -4.01
CA ALA A 26 0.61 -7.50 -2.66
C ALA A 26 0.64 -5.95 -2.59
N HIS A 27 -0.10 -5.39 -1.64
CA HIS A 27 -0.15 -3.94 -1.44
C HIS A 27 -0.15 -3.57 0.04
N ALA A 28 0.72 -2.63 0.43
CA ALA A 28 0.99 -2.29 1.82
C ALA A 28 -0.21 -1.76 2.63
N SER A 29 -1.17 -1.10 1.97
CA SER A 29 -2.35 -0.52 2.65
C SER A 29 -3.68 -1.13 2.23
N MET A 30 -3.70 -1.95 1.17
CA MET A 30 -4.94 -2.52 0.62
C MET A 30 -4.85 -4.03 0.44
N VAL A 31 -3.87 -4.66 1.11
CA VAL A 31 -3.59 -6.10 1.06
C VAL A 31 -3.16 -6.55 -0.34
N PHE A 32 -3.94 -6.22 -1.35
CA PHE A 32 -3.89 -6.75 -2.70
C PHE A 32 -4.11 -5.65 -3.75
N SER A 33 -3.55 -5.83 -4.92
CA SER A 33 -3.70 -4.93 -6.08
C SER A 33 -3.78 -5.73 -7.36
N CYS A 34 -4.86 -5.56 -8.11
CA CYS A 34 -5.10 -6.21 -9.38
C CYS A 34 -5.95 -5.30 -10.29
N ALA A 35 -6.97 -5.80 -10.99
CA ALA A 35 -7.75 -5.09 -11.99
C ALA A 35 -8.47 -3.86 -11.42
N LEU A 36 -9.21 -4.04 -10.33
CA LEU A 36 -9.96 -2.94 -9.71
C LEU A 36 -9.07 -1.76 -9.35
N LYS A 37 -7.91 -2.04 -8.75
CA LYS A 37 -7.00 -0.97 -8.33
C LYS A 37 -6.20 -0.36 -9.46
N ASN A 38 -5.99 -1.07 -10.57
CA ASN A 38 -5.18 -0.58 -11.69
C ASN A 38 -5.79 0.65 -12.36
N ILE A 39 -7.12 0.75 -12.40
CA ILE A 39 -7.82 1.92 -12.99
C ILE A 39 -7.44 3.25 -12.32
N LYS A 40 -6.99 3.22 -11.06
CA LYS A 40 -6.46 4.40 -10.39
C LYS A 40 -5.34 5.09 -11.18
N GLY A 41 -4.58 4.33 -11.98
CA GLY A 41 -3.48 4.86 -12.79
C GLY A 41 -3.89 5.83 -13.89
N VAL A 42 -5.17 5.89 -14.26
CA VAL A 42 -5.66 6.76 -15.33
C VAL A 42 -6.04 8.17 -14.84
N VAL A 43 -6.11 8.40 -13.53
CA VAL A 43 -6.46 9.71 -12.99
C VAL A 43 -5.23 10.62 -12.84
N GLN A 44 -5.45 11.94 -12.86
CA GLN A 44 -4.39 12.92 -12.68
C GLN A 44 -3.79 12.83 -11.26
N ASP A 45 -2.48 13.12 -11.11
CA ASP A 45 -1.74 13.01 -9.84
C ASP A 45 -2.38 13.76 -8.66
N ALA A 46 -2.94 14.93 -8.90
CA ALA A 46 -3.65 15.69 -7.86
C ALA A 46 -4.89 14.94 -7.34
N VAL A 47 -5.57 14.19 -8.20
CA VAL A 47 -6.72 13.34 -7.83
C VAL A 47 -6.23 12.08 -7.08
N HIS A 48 -5.09 11.52 -7.44
CA HIS A 48 -4.47 10.41 -6.70
C HIS A 48 -4.33 10.74 -5.21
N LEU A 49 -3.80 11.91 -4.90
CA LEU A 49 -3.64 12.36 -3.51
C LEU A 49 -4.99 12.49 -2.81
N GLN A 50 -5.96 13.09 -3.47
CA GLN A 50 -7.33 13.25 -2.94
C GLN A 50 -7.96 11.87 -2.65
N MET A 51 -7.83 10.89 -3.56
CA MET A 51 -8.33 9.53 -3.37
C MET A 51 -7.77 8.90 -2.09
N HIS A 52 -6.47 9.06 -1.83
CA HIS A 52 -5.83 8.54 -0.62
C HIS A 52 -6.29 9.26 0.66
N GLN A 53 -6.50 10.58 0.59
CA GLN A 53 -6.91 11.40 1.74
C GLN A 53 -8.39 11.18 2.16
N GLN A 54 -9.22 10.79 1.22
CA GLN A 54 -10.64 10.49 1.46
C GLN A 54 -10.82 8.99 1.76
N ASN A 55 -11.49 8.29 0.88
CA ASN A 55 -11.61 6.83 0.93
C ASN A 55 -11.18 6.27 -0.41
N LEU A 56 -9.99 5.65 -0.45
CA LEU A 56 -9.39 5.15 -1.68
C LEU A 56 -10.30 4.13 -2.38
N THR A 57 -10.94 3.24 -1.61
CA THR A 57 -11.82 2.20 -2.15
C THR A 57 -13.03 2.80 -2.84
N MET A 58 -13.74 3.70 -2.16
CA MET A 58 -14.89 4.40 -2.76
C MET A 58 -14.48 5.23 -3.98
N ALA A 59 -13.34 5.92 -3.91
CA ALA A 59 -12.84 6.72 -5.02
C ALA A 59 -12.48 5.86 -6.25
N MET A 60 -11.99 4.64 -6.06
CA MET A 60 -11.81 3.69 -7.17
C MET A 60 -13.14 3.31 -7.81
N MET A 61 -14.19 3.04 -7.01
CA MET A 61 -15.53 2.75 -7.55
C MET A 61 -16.09 3.95 -8.33
N ASP A 62 -15.86 5.17 -7.85
CA ASP A 62 -16.25 6.39 -8.60
C ASP A 62 -15.56 6.48 -9.97
N VAL A 63 -14.27 6.12 -10.07
CA VAL A 63 -13.57 6.07 -11.36
C VAL A 63 -14.13 4.97 -12.25
N TRP A 64 -14.37 3.76 -11.73
CA TRP A 64 -14.97 2.67 -12.48
C TRP A 64 -16.36 2.98 -13.00
N SER A 65 -17.15 3.80 -12.29
CA SER A 65 -18.50 4.19 -12.73
C SER A 65 -18.52 5.05 -14.00
N VAL A 66 -17.40 5.72 -14.32
CA VAL A 66 -17.28 6.61 -15.49
C VAL A 66 -16.26 6.12 -16.52
N CYS A 67 -15.37 5.22 -16.15
CA CYS A 67 -14.33 4.67 -17.01
C CYS A 67 -14.11 3.20 -16.64
N HIS A 68 -14.72 2.30 -17.40
CA HIS A 68 -14.59 0.86 -17.21
C HIS A 68 -13.92 0.21 -18.41
N ALA A 69 -13.13 -0.83 -18.16
CA ALA A 69 -12.50 -1.60 -19.21
C ALA A 69 -13.46 -2.66 -19.75
N ASP A 70 -13.42 -2.88 -21.07
CA ASP A 70 -14.17 -3.96 -21.72
C ASP A 70 -13.60 -5.32 -21.38
N ILE A 71 -12.27 -5.38 -21.15
CA ILE A 71 -11.58 -6.60 -20.76
C ILE A 71 -10.43 -6.29 -19.82
N ASN A 72 -10.24 -7.16 -18.83
CA ASN A 72 -9.12 -7.13 -17.90
C ASN A 72 -8.26 -8.37 -18.17
N ILE A 73 -6.97 -8.17 -18.45
CA ILE A 73 -5.99 -9.23 -18.64
C ILE A 73 -4.92 -9.09 -17.58
N VAL A 74 -4.96 -9.95 -16.58
CA VAL A 74 -4.08 -9.90 -15.42
C VAL A 74 -2.81 -10.67 -15.71
N ASP A 75 -1.68 -9.99 -15.58
CA ASP A 75 -0.36 -10.58 -15.61
C ASP A 75 0.13 -10.83 -14.18
N SER A 76 0.67 -12.04 -13.93
CA SER A 76 1.09 -12.44 -12.59
C SER A 76 2.57 -12.85 -12.46
N PRO A 77 3.49 -12.47 -13.37
CA PRO A 77 4.83 -13.02 -13.33
C PRO A 77 5.80 -12.27 -12.43
N HIS A 78 5.54 -11.01 -12.06
CA HIS A 78 6.56 -10.16 -11.43
C HIS A 78 5.97 -9.29 -10.32
N THR A 79 5.71 -9.89 -9.17
CA THR A 79 5.45 -9.11 -7.96
C THR A 79 6.78 -8.64 -7.34
N PRO A 80 6.81 -7.54 -6.53
CA PRO A 80 8.02 -7.18 -5.77
C PRO A 80 8.44 -8.28 -4.77
N VAL A 81 7.56 -9.23 -4.49
CA VAL A 81 7.85 -10.52 -3.87
C VAL A 81 7.72 -11.56 -4.99
N PRO A 82 8.77 -12.30 -5.34
CA PRO A 82 8.76 -13.16 -6.51
C PRO A 82 7.81 -14.34 -6.32
N ILE A 83 6.59 -14.19 -6.84
CA ILE A 83 5.70 -15.30 -7.09
C ILE A 83 5.46 -15.36 -8.59
N GLU A 84 5.93 -16.42 -9.21
CA GLU A 84 5.51 -16.79 -10.54
C GLU A 84 4.25 -17.65 -10.42
N VAL A 85 3.07 -17.05 -10.56
CA VAL A 85 1.81 -17.80 -10.60
C VAL A 85 1.74 -18.59 -11.91
N GLY A 86 2.40 -18.12 -12.97
CA GLY A 86 2.57 -18.86 -14.22
C GLY A 86 1.31 -18.97 -15.06
N CYS A 87 0.29 -18.15 -14.79
CA CYS A 87 -0.94 -18.08 -15.57
C CYS A 87 -1.35 -16.63 -15.84
N ILE A 88 -2.14 -16.44 -16.88
CA ILE A 88 -2.79 -15.17 -17.22
C ILE A 88 -4.29 -15.35 -16.98
N LEU A 89 -4.92 -14.39 -16.30
CA LEU A 89 -6.36 -14.37 -16.13
C LEU A 89 -6.98 -13.34 -17.07
N GLY A 90 -8.16 -13.63 -17.58
CA GLY A 90 -8.94 -12.71 -18.40
C GLY A 90 -10.40 -12.68 -17.97
N SER A 91 -11.00 -11.48 -17.89
CA SER A 91 -12.43 -11.32 -17.66
C SER A 91 -12.91 -9.95 -18.15
N SER A 92 -14.15 -9.87 -18.59
CA SER A 92 -14.83 -8.58 -18.79
C SER A 92 -15.24 -7.92 -17.47
N ASP A 93 -15.27 -8.67 -16.38
CA ASP A 93 -15.64 -8.19 -15.04
C ASP A 93 -14.39 -8.02 -14.17
N PRO A 94 -14.08 -6.79 -13.71
CA PRO A 94 -12.89 -6.52 -12.90
C PRO A 94 -12.99 -7.11 -11.48
N VAL A 95 -14.20 -7.27 -10.93
CA VAL A 95 -14.40 -7.86 -9.60
C VAL A 95 -14.22 -9.35 -9.66
N ALA A 96 -14.82 -10.00 -10.68
CA ALA A 96 -14.69 -11.44 -10.88
C ALA A 96 -13.24 -11.85 -11.08
N VAL A 97 -12.47 -11.13 -11.91
CA VAL A 97 -11.06 -11.48 -12.13
C VAL A 97 -10.21 -11.28 -10.87
N ASP A 98 -10.51 -10.25 -10.07
CA ASP A 98 -9.80 -9.98 -8.82
C ASP A 98 -10.13 -11.01 -7.73
N LEU A 99 -11.38 -11.50 -7.66
CA LEU A 99 -11.76 -12.59 -6.75
C LEU A 99 -11.03 -13.90 -7.10
N ILE A 100 -11.00 -14.26 -8.39
CA ILE A 100 -10.24 -15.44 -8.84
C ILE A 100 -8.74 -15.26 -8.60
N ALA A 101 -8.21 -14.05 -8.78
CA ALA A 101 -6.82 -13.74 -8.48
C ALA A 101 -6.50 -13.91 -6.98
N CYS A 102 -7.43 -13.54 -6.07
CA CYS A 102 -7.29 -13.80 -4.64
C CYS A 102 -7.24 -15.30 -4.34
N ASP A 103 -8.14 -16.10 -4.95
CA ASP A 103 -8.14 -17.55 -4.81
C ASP A 103 -6.81 -18.17 -5.28
N LEU A 104 -6.27 -17.70 -6.41
CA LEU A 104 -4.99 -18.18 -6.97
C LEU A 104 -3.81 -17.95 -6.04
N VAL A 105 -3.84 -16.88 -5.26
CA VAL A 105 -2.71 -16.50 -4.39
C VAL A 105 -3.00 -16.71 -2.90
N GLY A 106 -4.13 -17.34 -2.56
CA GLY A 106 -4.50 -17.68 -1.19
C GLY A 106 -4.74 -16.47 -0.29
N ILE A 107 -5.24 -15.37 -0.86
CA ILE A 107 -5.70 -14.21 -0.11
C ILE A 107 -7.19 -14.37 0.17
N ASP A 108 -7.57 -14.23 1.45
CA ASP A 108 -8.96 -14.13 1.83
C ASP A 108 -9.58 -12.85 1.27
N ALA A 109 -10.59 -12.98 0.43
CA ALA A 109 -11.28 -11.84 -0.16
C ALA A 109 -11.92 -10.93 0.90
N GLU A 110 -12.33 -11.45 2.06
CA GLU A 110 -12.88 -10.65 3.17
C GLU A 110 -11.84 -9.69 3.76
N ALA A 111 -10.55 -10.00 3.64
CA ALA A 111 -9.46 -9.10 4.04
C ALA A 111 -9.24 -7.93 3.06
N VAL A 112 -9.93 -7.93 1.91
CA VAL A 112 -9.77 -6.93 0.84
C VAL A 112 -11.01 -6.04 0.77
N ASP A 113 -10.96 -4.90 1.44
CA ASP A 113 -12.12 -3.98 1.64
C ASP A 113 -12.86 -3.58 0.34
N TYR A 114 -12.17 -3.54 -0.79
CA TYR A 114 -12.82 -3.10 -2.02
C TYR A 114 -13.81 -4.11 -2.62
N PHE A 115 -13.80 -5.38 -2.26
CA PHE A 115 -14.86 -6.32 -2.66
C PHE A 115 -16.18 -6.00 -1.95
N ARG A 116 -16.11 -5.69 -0.65
CA ARG A 116 -17.29 -5.24 0.10
C ARG A 116 -17.86 -3.96 -0.52
N VAL A 117 -17.02 -2.98 -0.85
CA VAL A 117 -17.48 -1.73 -1.46
C VAL A 117 -18.00 -1.95 -2.88
N ALA A 118 -17.41 -2.87 -3.65
CA ALA A 118 -17.95 -3.25 -4.97
C ALA A 118 -19.36 -3.82 -4.84
N ALA A 119 -19.60 -4.70 -3.87
CA ALA A 119 -20.94 -5.24 -3.58
C ALA A 119 -21.93 -4.13 -3.19
N GLU A 120 -21.56 -3.21 -2.29
CA GLU A 120 -22.38 -2.08 -1.85
C GLU A 120 -22.73 -1.11 -2.99
N THR A 121 -21.86 -0.98 -3.99
CA THR A 121 -22.03 -0.09 -5.14
C THR A 121 -22.64 -0.77 -6.36
N GLY A 122 -22.81 -2.09 -6.32
CA GLY A 122 -23.32 -2.88 -7.44
C GLY A 122 -22.34 -3.00 -8.60
N LEU A 123 -21.04 -2.89 -8.35
CA LEU A 123 -19.99 -3.05 -9.35
C LEU A 123 -19.59 -4.52 -9.46
N GLY A 124 -19.79 -5.12 -10.63
CA GLY A 124 -19.32 -6.44 -10.99
C GLY A 124 -19.95 -7.60 -10.21
N ILE A 125 -19.39 -8.80 -10.38
CA ILE A 125 -19.85 -10.03 -9.74
C ILE A 125 -19.04 -10.25 -8.47
N THR A 126 -19.70 -10.11 -7.31
CA THR A 126 -19.06 -10.22 -5.99
C THR A 126 -19.24 -11.58 -5.34
N GLU A 127 -20.19 -12.40 -5.83
CA GLU A 127 -20.45 -13.75 -5.33
C GLU A 127 -19.64 -14.76 -6.11
N ARG A 128 -18.72 -15.46 -5.43
CA ARG A 128 -17.77 -16.40 -6.04
C ARG A 128 -18.44 -17.53 -6.81
N GLU A 129 -19.58 -18.01 -6.36
CA GLU A 129 -20.38 -19.06 -6.97
C GLU A 129 -21.00 -18.67 -8.32
N ASN A 130 -21.08 -17.37 -8.60
CA ASN A 130 -21.59 -16.83 -9.87
C ASN A 130 -20.49 -16.64 -10.93
N ILE A 131 -19.25 -17.09 -10.63
CA ILE A 131 -18.09 -16.95 -11.53
C ILE A 131 -17.70 -18.32 -12.08
N ASP A 132 -17.87 -18.49 -13.38
CA ASP A 132 -17.38 -19.66 -14.10
C ASP A 132 -15.92 -19.46 -14.52
N VAL A 133 -15.05 -20.37 -14.10
CA VAL A 133 -13.63 -20.39 -14.51
C VAL A 133 -13.45 -21.38 -15.63
N VAL A 134 -12.95 -20.91 -16.77
CA VAL A 134 -12.65 -21.74 -17.93
C VAL A 134 -11.15 -21.76 -18.21
N GLY A 135 -10.64 -22.87 -18.74
CA GLY A 135 -9.21 -23.10 -18.97
C GLY A 135 -8.56 -23.84 -17.81
N ALA A 136 -7.40 -23.37 -17.34
CA ALA A 136 -6.75 -23.98 -16.20
C ALA A 136 -7.56 -23.71 -14.92
N THR A 137 -7.58 -24.68 -14.03
CA THR A 137 -8.28 -24.56 -12.75
C THR A 137 -7.47 -23.70 -11.76
N VAL A 138 -8.16 -23.12 -10.77
CA VAL A 138 -7.50 -22.40 -9.66
C VAL A 138 -6.46 -23.30 -8.97
N ALA A 139 -6.77 -24.58 -8.75
CA ALA A 139 -5.88 -25.53 -8.08
C ALA A 139 -4.59 -25.80 -8.87
N GLU A 140 -4.65 -25.84 -10.20
CA GLU A 140 -3.46 -26.04 -11.05
C GLU A 140 -2.51 -24.83 -11.04
N CYS A 141 -3.05 -23.61 -10.84
CA CYS A 141 -2.29 -22.38 -10.85
C CYS A 141 -2.04 -21.81 -9.43
N TYR A 142 -2.55 -22.46 -8.39
CA TYR A 142 -2.46 -21.96 -7.01
C TYR A 142 -1.02 -21.78 -6.54
N LYS A 143 -0.71 -20.59 -6.07
CA LYS A 143 0.54 -20.29 -5.36
C LYS A 143 0.26 -19.25 -4.28
N LYS A 144 0.41 -19.63 -3.03
CA LYS A 144 0.15 -18.72 -1.92
C LYS A 144 1.11 -17.54 -1.91
N MET A 145 0.55 -16.33 -1.93
CA MET A 145 1.32 -15.09 -1.88
C MET A 145 1.65 -14.70 -0.45
N TRP A 146 2.89 -14.31 -0.21
CA TRP A 146 3.25 -13.63 1.02
C TRP A 146 2.73 -12.20 1.02
N VAL A 147 1.89 -11.87 2.00
CA VAL A 147 1.35 -10.52 2.20
C VAL A 147 1.76 -10.02 3.57
N PRO A 148 2.88 -9.30 3.68
CA PRO A 148 3.44 -8.90 4.97
C PRO A 148 2.64 -7.80 5.68
N TYR A 149 1.62 -7.25 5.03
CA TYR A 149 0.96 -6.00 5.46
C TYR A 149 -0.51 -6.19 5.86
N ILE A 150 -0.90 -7.42 6.26
CA ILE A 150 -2.25 -7.69 6.79
C ILE A 150 -2.30 -7.35 8.28
N GLY A 151 -3.37 -6.69 8.71
CA GLY A 151 -3.65 -6.41 10.12
C GLY A 151 -3.70 -4.92 10.47
N ASP A 152 -4.03 -4.64 11.73
CA ASP A 152 -4.13 -3.27 12.24
C ASP A 152 -2.75 -2.62 12.32
N MET A 153 -2.64 -1.42 11.74
CA MET A 153 -1.39 -0.65 11.70
C MET A 153 -0.90 -0.28 13.09
N SER A 154 -1.79 -0.07 14.05
CA SER A 154 -1.43 0.31 15.43
C SER A 154 -0.84 -0.84 16.24
N THR A 155 -1.15 -2.09 15.88
CA THR A 155 -0.73 -3.30 16.60
C THR A 155 0.31 -4.13 15.86
N ARG A 156 0.62 -3.78 14.62
CA ARG A 156 1.53 -4.53 13.75
C ARG A 156 2.98 -4.54 14.24
N TRP A 157 3.38 -3.51 14.96
CA TRP A 157 4.74 -3.32 15.48
C TRP A 157 4.67 -3.15 17.01
N PRO A 158 4.55 -4.24 17.77
CA PRO A 158 4.28 -4.21 19.21
C PRO A 158 5.39 -3.53 20.01
N GLU A 159 6.62 -3.49 19.50
CA GLU A 159 7.76 -2.84 20.13
C GLU A 159 7.71 -1.31 19.99
N TYR A 160 6.94 -0.79 19.02
CA TYR A 160 6.78 0.64 18.79
C TYR A 160 5.39 1.11 19.20
N LYS A 161 5.33 2.31 19.77
CA LYS A 161 4.05 3.01 19.90
C LYS A 161 3.74 3.73 18.59
N VAL A 162 2.89 3.12 17.76
CA VAL A 162 2.43 3.69 16.50
C VAL A 162 1.02 4.26 16.66
N LEU A 163 0.89 5.56 16.48
CA LEU A 163 -0.38 6.29 16.53
C LEU A 163 -0.74 6.71 15.11
N CYS A 164 -1.76 6.09 14.53
CA CYS A 164 -2.09 6.27 13.11
C CYS A 164 -3.55 6.70 12.85
N ASP A 165 -4.24 7.19 13.86
CA ASP A 165 -5.62 7.64 13.71
C ASP A 165 -5.73 8.85 12.77
N GLY A 166 -6.61 8.69 11.77
CA GLY A 166 -6.76 9.64 10.66
C GLY A 166 -5.60 9.65 9.66
N ALA A 167 -4.74 8.62 9.67
CA ALA A 167 -3.74 8.43 8.62
C ALA A 167 -4.40 7.95 7.32
N CYS A 168 -4.09 8.60 6.20
CA CYS A 168 -4.54 8.15 4.89
C CYS A 168 -3.73 6.93 4.41
N SER A 169 -4.28 6.19 3.44
CA SER A 169 -3.67 4.95 2.92
C SER A 169 -2.25 5.15 2.36
N SER A 170 -1.89 6.35 1.86
CA SER A 170 -0.51 6.66 1.45
C SER A 170 0.45 6.67 2.65
N CYS A 171 0.09 7.37 3.74
CA CYS A 171 0.91 7.38 4.95
C CYS A 171 0.99 6.00 5.60
N GLN A 172 -0.09 5.23 5.62
CA GLN A 172 -0.10 3.86 6.12
C GLN A 172 0.87 2.95 5.33
N ALA A 173 0.85 3.05 3.99
CA ALA A 173 1.77 2.28 3.15
C ALA A 173 3.23 2.64 3.41
N LEU A 174 3.55 3.93 3.49
CA LEU A 174 4.91 4.39 3.77
C LEU A 174 5.36 4.02 5.18
N LEU A 175 4.47 4.11 6.16
CA LEU A 175 4.75 3.65 7.52
C LEU A 175 5.12 2.17 7.52
N ALA A 176 4.33 1.31 6.86
CA ALA A 176 4.62 -0.11 6.76
C ALA A 176 5.99 -0.39 6.12
N ILE A 177 6.30 0.24 4.97
CA ILE A 177 7.58 0.07 4.28
C ILE A 177 8.75 0.49 5.18
N ASN A 178 8.65 1.65 5.84
CA ASN A 178 9.72 2.17 6.68
C ASN A 178 9.95 1.30 7.92
N MET A 179 8.91 0.80 8.57
CA MET A 179 9.03 -0.08 9.74
C MET A 179 9.65 -1.43 9.37
N GLU A 180 9.27 -2.01 8.24
CA GLU A 180 9.91 -3.22 7.73
C GLU A 180 11.37 -2.97 7.28
N THR A 181 11.68 -1.77 6.79
CA THR A 181 13.07 -1.39 6.48
C THR A 181 13.92 -1.31 7.74
N LEU A 182 13.39 -0.79 8.86
CA LEU A 182 14.08 -0.81 10.15
C LEU A 182 14.42 -2.24 10.60
N LYS A 183 13.53 -3.19 10.39
CA LYS A 183 13.81 -4.62 10.65
C LYS A 183 14.92 -5.15 9.75
N ALA A 184 14.84 -4.85 8.46
CA ALA A 184 15.82 -5.32 7.47
C ALA A 184 17.25 -4.86 7.78
N ILE A 185 17.41 -3.60 8.23
CA ILE A 185 18.72 -3.02 8.56
C ILE A 185 19.17 -3.29 10.01
N GLY A 186 18.37 -3.99 10.81
CA GLY A 186 18.70 -4.36 12.20
C GLY A 186 18.58 -3.23 13.23
N ASP A 187 17.86 -2.17 12.90
CA ASP A 187 17.64 -1.01 13.79
C ASP A 187 16.32 -1.05 14.53
N TYR A 188 15.46 -2.01 14.21
CA TYR A 188 14.09 -2.07 14.71
C TYR A 188 14.03 -2.14 16.25
N GLU A 189 14.64 -3.13 16.86
CA GLU A 189 14.63 -3.31 18.31
C GLU A 189 15.45 -2.24 19.03
N ARG A 190 16.57 -1.83 18.41
CA ARG A 190 17.48 -0.82 18.98
C ARG A 190 16.84 0.56 19.13
N ARG A 191 15.82 0.84 18.34
CA ARG A 191 15.13 2.14 18.29
C ARG A 191 13.64 2.06 18.67
N SER A 192 13.24 1.03 19.39
CA SER A 192 11.83 0.80 19.78
C SER A 192 11.28 1.82 20.79
N ASP A 193 12.12 2.70 21.33
CA ASP A 193 11.73 3.76 22.26
C ASP A 193 11.13 5.00 21.55
N PHE A 194 11.03 4.99 20.23
CA PHE A 194 10.36 6.05 19.48
C PHE A 194 8.84 5.87 19.45
N VAL A 195 8.14 7.01 19.48
CA VAL A 195 6.70 7.10 19.22
C VAL A 195 6.50 7.69 17.83
N VAL A 196 5.81 6.96 16.95
CA VAL A 196 5.55 7.39 15.58
C VAL A 196 4.10 7.81 15.43
N VAL A 197 3.87 9.02 14.97
CA VAL A 197 2.53 9.59 14.78
C VAL A 197 2.31 9.87 13.29
N ALA A 198 1.33 9.20 12.69
CA ALA A 198 0.82 9.49 11.35
C ALA A 198 -0.67 9.83 11.43
N GLY A 199 -1.13 10.76 10.60
CA GLY A 199 -2.53 11.22 10.67
C GLY A 199 -2.78 12.33 11.69
N GLY A 200 -3.91 13.00 11.51
CA GLY A 200 -4.24 14.22 12.23
C GLY A 200 -5.22 14.04 13.39
N LYS A 201 -5.63 12.82 13.76
CA LYS A 201 -6.66 12.60 14.79
C LYS A 201 -6.14 11.92 16.06
N ASN A 202 -4.82 11.82 16.20
CA ASN A 202 -4.19 11.13 17.32
C ASN A 202 -4.20 11.96 18.61
N GLU A 203 -4.25 11.28 19.73
CA GLU A 203 -3.91 11.83 21.05
C GLU A 203 -2.45 11.47 21.37
N VAL A 204 -1.57 12.47 21.27
CA VAL A 204 -0.14 12.29 21.56
C VAL A 204 0.07 12.52 23.06
N PRO A 205 0.62 11.53 23.82
CA PRO A 205 0.85 11.67 25.24
C PRO A 205 1.88 12.76 25.56
N ASP A 206 1.63 13.54 26.62
CA ASP A 206 2.47 14.67 27.02
C ASP A 206 3.85 14.25 27.52
N GLU A 207 3.96 13.03 28.05
CA GLU A 207 5.17 12.46 28.62
C GLU A 207 6.20 12.00 27.57
N VAL A 208 5.84 11.99 26.29
CA VAL A 208 6.77 11.58 25.22
C VAL A 208 7.81 12.68 25.03
N PRO A 209 9.10 12.41 25.20
CA PRO A 209 10.15 13.35 24.90
C PRO A 209 10.15 13.74 23.42
N ASP A 210 10.32 15.02 23.13
CA ASP A 210 10.28 15.52 21.74
C ASP A 210 11.29 14.80 20.83
N GLU A 211 12.48 14.48 21.33
CA GLU A 211 13.54 13.76 20.59
C GLU A 211 13.21 12.30 20.27
N LYS A 212 12.16 11.76 20.88
CA LYS A 212 11.62 10.41 20.63
C LYS A 212 10.29 10.42 19.89
N LEU A 213 9.76 11.59 19.58
CA LEU A 213 8.49 11.76 18.89
C LEU A 213 8.73 12.05 17.41
N VAL A 214 8.24 11.16 16.55
CA VAL A 214 8.28 11.32 15.10
C VAL A 214 6.90 11.64 14.57
N LEU A 215 6.76 12.80 13.98
CA LEU A 215 5.54 13.33 13.36
C LEU A 215 5.62 13.13 11.85
N HIS A 216 4.89 12.13 11.31
CA HIS A 216 4.98 11.70 9.92
C HIS A 216 3.87 12.34 9.07
N GLY A 217 4.23 13.27 8.22
CA GLY A 217 3.33 13.94 7.27
C GLY A 217 2.82 15.31 7.71
N ASN A 218 2.36 16.10 6.74
CA ASN A 218 1.90 17.47 6.98
C ASN A 218 0.70 17.59 7.93
N CYS A 219 -0.16 16.55 7.99
CA CYS A 219 -1.33 16.52 8.87
C CYS A 219 -0.95 16.46 10.36
N THR A 220 0.29 16.06 10.69
CA THR A 220 0.80 16.01 12.06
C THR A 220 1.43 17.31 12.53
N ARG A 221 1.62 18.31 11.65
CA ARG A 221 2.24 19.61 11.97
C ARG A 221 1.58 20.32 13.17
N LYS A 222 0.29 20.12 13.38
CA LYS A 222 -0.43 20.74 14.51
C LYS A 222 0.12 20.33 15.89
N TYR A 223 0.73 19.15 15.99
CA TYR A 223 1.32 18.65 17.26
C TYR A 223 2.61 19.38 17.63
N LEU A 224 3.27 20.07 16.68
CA LEU A 224 4.45 20.92 16.96
C LEU A 224 4.14 22.09 17.90
N LYS A 225 2.87 22.47 18.05
CA LYS A 225 2.49 23.49 19.05
C LYS A 225 2.78 23.04 20.47
N LYS A 226 2.68 21.75 20.74
CA LYS A 226 2.89 21.12 22.04
C LYS A 226 4.27 20.47 22.15
N HIS A 227 4.79 19.96 21.04
CA HIS A 227 6.06 19.26 20.90
C HIS A 227 6.95 19.99 19.87
N PRO A 228 7.48 21.20 20.19
CA PRO A 228 8.14 22.05 19.22
C PRO A 228 9.45 21.48 18.67
N ASN A 229 10.10 20.59 19.40
CA ASN A 229 11.36 19.95 19.00
C ASN A 229 11.18 18.51 18.49
N ALA A 230 9.94 18.06 18.30
CA ALA A 230 9.68 16.73 17.74
C ALA A 230 10.23 16.61 16.33
N ILE A 231 10.61 15.39 15.95
CA ILE A 231 11.06 15.07 14.60
C ILE A 231 9.88 15.17 13.65
N HIS A 232 9.80 16.23 12.85
CA HIS A 232 8.72 16.40 11.88
C HIS A 232 9.18 16.08 10.46
N ILE A 233 8.60 15.05 9.87
CA ILE A 233 8.85 14.63 8.50
C ILE A 233 7.77 15.22 7.60
N GLU A 234 8.11 16.30 6.91
CA GLU A 234 7.18 17.02 6.04
C GLU A 234 6.89 16.27 4.75
N GLY A 235 5.67 16.44 4.26
CA GLY A 235 5.21 15.89 2.99
C GLY A 235 3.76 15.39 3.05
N CYS A 236 3.13 15.21 1.88
CA CYS A 236 1.80 14.62 1.79
C CYS A 236 1.68 13.77 0.51
N PRO A 237 2.10 12.50 0.57
CA PRO A 237 2.82 11.86 1.66
C PRO A 237 4.28 12.36 1.79
N PRO A 238 4.97 12.08 2.91
CA PRO A 238 6.41 12.30 3.01
C PRO A 238 7.20 11.44 2.01
N SER A 239 8.49 11.76 1.80
CA SER A 239 9.36 10.89 1.01
C SER A 239 9.62 9.56 1.71
N GLU A 240 9.63 8.48 0.96
CA GLU A 240 9.68 7.09 1.45
C GLU A 240 10.75 6.81 2.51
N PRO A 241 12.03 7.18 2.34
CA PRO A 241 13.08 6.75 3.26
C PRO A 241 13.18 7.57 4.55
N LEU A 242 12.44 8.67 4.66
CA LEU A 242 12.69 9.64 5.72
C LEU A 242 12.38 9.13 7.12
N LEU A 243 11.35 8.32 7.28
CA LEU A 243 10.95 7.81 8.59
C LEU A 243 12.03 6.91 9.17
N TYR A 244 12.45 5.87 8.44
CA TYR A 244 13.45 4.94 8.96
C TYR A 244 14.82 5.62 9.13
N MET A 245 15.19 6.54 8.24
CA MET A 245 16.44 7.30 8.37
C MET A 245 16.46 8.20 9.59
N SER A 246 15.35 8.88 9.88
CA SER A 246 15.23 9.74 11.07
C SER A 246 15.32 8.92 12.35
N ILE A 247 14.74 7.73 12.38
CA ILE A 247 14.80 6.81 13.52
C ILE A 247 16.20 6.19 13.64
N SER A 248 16.80 5.69 12.55
CA SER A 248 18.09 4.98 12.57
C SER A 248 19.26 5.85 13.01
N ASN A 249 19.35 7.07 12.47
CA ASN A 249 20.52 7.92 12.69
C ASN A 249 20.41 8.80 13.93
N GLY A 250 19.19 8.98 14.48
CA GLY A 250 18.94 9.95 15.56
C GLY A 250 19.19 11.39 15.13
N GLU A 251 19.56 11.61 13.87
CA GLU A 251 19.76 12.92 13.29
C GLU A 251 18.47 13.35 12.60
N LEU A 252 18.03 14.54 12.95
CA LEU A 252 16.92 15.20 12.28
C LEU A 252 17.28 15.40 10.81
N VAL A 253 16.69 14.62 9.93
CA VAL A 253 16.73 14.91 8.50
C VAL A 253 15.79 16.09 8.24
N HIS A 254 16.13 17.25 8.81
CA HIS A 254 15.48 18.51 8.52
C HIS A 254 15.94 18.98 7.14
N GLY A 255 15.13 18.80 6.13
CA GLY A 255 15.46 19.28 4.81
C GLY A 255 14.23 19.58 3.97
N LYS A 256 14.13 20.80 3.50
CA LYS A 256 13.27 21.14 2.36
C LYS A 256 13.76 20.31 1.16
N GLY A 257 12.86 19.61 0.48
CA GLY A 257 13.03 18.54 -0.51
C GLY A 257 14.16 18.59 -1.57
N GLY A 258 14.96 19.63 -1.65
CA GLY A 258 16.06 19.74 -2.61
C GLY A 258 17.44 19.32 -2.08
N GLN A 259 17.74 19.56 -0.81
CA GLN A 259 19.05 19.21 -0.22
C GLN A 259 19.13 17.74 0.24
N MET A 260 18.00 17.06 0.35
CA MET A 260 17.93 15.67 0.78
C MET A 260 18.38 14.66 -0.27
N SER A 261 18.37 15.03 -1.56
CA SER A 261 18.70 14.08 -2.63
C SER A 261 20.14 13.59 -2.57
N GLU A 262 21.10 14.41 -2.11
CA GLU A 262 22.51 14.04 -2.01
C GLU A 262 22.79 13.09 -0.85
N TYR A 263 22.05 13.21 0.26
CA TYR A 263 22.18 12.34 1.42
C TYR A 263 21.34 11.07 1.29
N ILE A 264 20.10 11.19 0.85
CA ILE A 264 19.14 10.09 0.76
C ILE A 264 19.53 9.06 -0.29
N ARG A 265 19.92 9.49 -1.49
CA ARG A 265 20.22 8.58 -2.60
C ARG A 265 21.34 7.59 -2.30
N PRO A 266 22.52 8.01 -1.76
CA PRO A 266 23.57 7.08 -1.40
C PRO A 266 23.14 6.10 -0.31
N ARG A 267 22.36 6.55 0.67
CA ARG A 267 21.86 5.71 1.75
C ARG A 267 20.84 4.69 1.23
N MET A 268 19.85 5.12 0.44
CA MET A 268 18.91 4.19 -0.20
C MET A 268 19.63 3.15 -1.07
N ALA A 269 20.64 3.58 -1.83
CA ALA A 269 21.42 2.66 -2.65
C ALA A 269 22.18 1.63 -1.82
N ALA A 270 22.67 2.01 -0.63
CA ALA A 270 23.33 1.10 0.30
C ALA A 270 22.32 0.14 0.98
N ASP A 271 21.16 0.63 1.35
CA ASP A 271 20.14 -0.15 2.07
C ASP A 271 19.30 -1.05 1.14
N GLN A 272 19.20 -0.74 -0.16
CA GLN A 272 18.41 -1.49 -1.12
C GLN A 272 18.81 -2.98 -1.25
N PRO A 273 20.10 -3.36 -1.32
CA PRO A 273 20.49 -4.77 -1.31
C PRO A 273 20.12 -5.48 -0.01
N VAL A 274 20.26 -4.79 1.14
CA VAL A 274 19.88 -5.31 2.46
C VAL A 274 18.38 -5.58 2.50
N TRP A 275 17.58 -4.63 2.03
CA TRP A 275 16.13 -4.78 1.91
C TRP A 275 15.73 -5.95 1.01
N ARG A 276 16.32 -6.08 -0.18
CA ARG A 276 16.06 -7.21 -1.08
C ARG A 276 16.33 -8.55 -0.42
N LYS A 277 17.49 -8.69 0.18
CA LYS A 277 17.88 -9.91 0.89
C LYS A 277 16.89 -10.24 2.02
N TYR A 278 16.52 -9.25 2.83
CA TYR A 278 15.50 -9.40 3.88
C TYR A 278 14.16 -9.91 3.32
N VAL A 279 13.65 -9.30 2.24
CA VAL A 279 12.40 -9.71 1.61
C VAL A 279 12.49 -11.15 1.07
N GLU A 280 13.62 -11.50 0.45
CA GLU A 280 13.86 -12.86 -0.03
C GLU A 280 13.88 -13.88 1.11
N GLU A 281 14.56 -13.57 2.22
CA GLU A 281 14.61 -14.42 3.41
C GLU A 281 13.21 -14.59 4.07
N GLN A 282 12.42 -13.52 4.19
CA GLN A 282 11.06 -13.61 4.72
C GLN A 282 10.15 -14.42 3.80
N ALA A 283 10.26 -14.23 2.49
CA ALA A 283 9.54 -15.01 1.51
C ALA A 283 9.92 -16.51 1.58
N GLN A 284 11.21 -16.84 1.66
CA GLN A 284 11.69 -18.21 1.83
C GLN A 284 11.15 -18.86 3.11
N LYS A 285 11.18 -18.16 4.24
CA LYS A 285 10.61 -18.65 5.50
C LYS A 285 9.11 -18.94 5.36
N PHE A 286 8.39 -18.06 4.70
CA PHE A 286 6.96 -18.20 4.47
C PHE A 286 6.64 -19.40 3.56
N TYR A 287 7.34 -19.52 2.44
CA TYR A 287 7.11 -20.61 1.48
C TYR A 287 7.68 -21.94 1.95
N GLY A 288 8.86 -21.95 2.58
CA GLY A 288 9.48 -23.18 3.11
C GLY A 288 8.71 -23.82 4.26
N SER A 289 7.92 -23.06 5.02
CA SER A 289 7.03 -23.60 6.05
C SER A 289 5.77 -24.29 5.49
N GLN A 290 5.55 -24.26 4.17
CA GLN A 290 4.36 -24.83 3.52
C GLN A 290 4.63 -26.15 2.78
N GLU A 291 5.91 -26.52 2.64
CA GLU A 291 6.32 -27.79 2.03
C GLU A 291 6.47 -28.94 3.06
N GLY A 292 6.18 -28.71 4.34
CA GLY A 292 6.14 -29.68 5.43
C GLY A 292 4.71 -29.95 5.90
#